data_8524d45fa0bf17dc1b289a208a842ef7
#
_entry.id   8524d45fa0bf17dc1b289a208a842ef7
#
_cell.length_a   1.000
_cell.length_b   1.000
_cell.length_c   1.000
_cell.angle_alpha   90.00
_cell.angle_beta   90.00
_cell.angle_gamma   90.00
#
_symmetry.space_group_name_H-M   'P 1'
#
loop_
_entity.id
_entity.type
_entity.pdbx_description
1 polymer ?
#
loop_
_entity_poly.entity_id
_entity_poly.type
_entity_poly.pdbx_seq_one_letter_code
_entity_poly.pdbx_strand_id
1 'polypeptide(L)'
;MIRRDLPGPEWFTADDSVLGVALVFPLQGPAGIFGPTCELCARLAAEEVNRDGGVLGRQLRLVPVDGSGAPRDIADEVEALVDLGVVQGVTGWHISSVRQALAPRIAHRVPYVYTALYEGGEDTAGVFLTSETPRDQLRPAMDLLARERGVRRWFVVGNDYVWPRHTARSARRYARGRGGCVAGEAYLPLGTHDFEPVLRRVERSDADAVLMLLVGSDAVRFNRAFAAYGLPSRCLRLSTLMDENMLVASGSEATEDLYSTAGFFASLANRDTLDFHGRYAARYGVQAPAVGSLGESCYEGVLLLAALLKRAGTLDVSAIGAAAGAGSVSYEGPRGLLHLRDAHVRQRIYLARADGLDFDVLTELEARPRSDRS
;
A
#
# COMPACT_ATOMS: atom_id res chain seq x y z
N MET A 1 -19.34 21.66 5.88
CA MET A 1 -18.12 22.49 5.71
C MET A 1 -17.57 22.75 7.11
N ILE A 2 -16.79 21.81 7.65
CA ILE A 2 -16.18 21.95 8.98
C ILE A 2 -14.79 22.52 8.72
N ARG A 3 -14.62 23.82 8.97
CA ARG A 3 -13.27 24.39 9.09
C ARG A 3 -12.63 23.72 10.29
N ARG A 4 -11.67 22.83 10.06
CA ARG A 4 -10.70 22.48 11.10
C ARG A 4 -9.86 23.72 11.33
N ASP A 5 -9.92 24.29 12.53
CA ASP A 5 -8.99 25.32 12.96
C ASP A 5 -7.59 24.74 12.83
N LEU A 6 -6.84 25.23 11.85
CA LEU A 6 -5.41 24.97 11.78
C LEU A 6 -4.80 25.60 13.03
N PRO A 7 -4.01 24.87 13.78
CA PRO A 7 -3.33 25.42 14.95
C PRO A 7 -2.47 26.61 14.51
N GLY A 8 -2.44 27.65 15.36
CA GLY A 8 -1.75 28.90 15.09
C GLY A 8 -0.22 28.76 14.96
N PRO A 9 0.49 29.86 14.71
CA PRO A 9 1.93 29.86 14.37
C PRO A 9 2.88 29.22 15.40
N GLU A 10 2.40 28.92 16.61
CA GLU A 10 3.17 28.24 17.67
C GLU A 10 3.60 26.80 17.33
N TRP A 11 3.00 26.18 16.29
CA TRP A 11 3.34 24.84 15.83
C TRP A 11 4.59 24.80 14.91
N PHE A 12 5.11 25.95 14.51
CA PHE A 12 6.22 26.08 13.55
C PHE A 12 7.57 26.40 14.21
N THR A 13 7.68 26.41 15.54
CA THR A 13 9.00 26.49 16.17
C THR A 13 9.71 25.14 16.07
N ALA A 14 10.89 25.13 15.48
CA ALA A 14 11.78 23.97 15.50
C ALA A 14 12.10 23.65 16.97
N ASP A 15 11.47 22.62 17.50
CA ASP A 15 11.72 22.09 18.83
C ASP A 15 12.73 20.95 18.69
N ASP A 16 13.93 21.16 19.18
CA ASP A 16 15.01 20.15 19.12
C ASP A 16 14.67 18.85 19.84
N SER A 17 13.64 18.83 20.70
CA SER A 17 13.13 17.62 21.36
C SER A 17 12.18 16.79 20.47
N VAL A 18 11.77 17.33 19.32
CA VAL A 18 10.80 16.70 18.40
C VAL A 18 11.42 16.43 17.03
N LEU A 19 11.13 15.26 16.51
CA LEU A 19 11.43 14.86 15.12
C LEU A 19 10.12 14.78 14.33
N GLY A 20 9.92 15.76 13.45
CA GLY A 20 8.72 15.82 12.59
C GLY A 20 8.80 14.82 11.44
N VAL A 21 7.71 14.11 11.18
CA VAL A 21 7.58 13.18 10.06
C VAL A 21 6.30 13.49 9.29
N ALA A 22 6.42 13.83 8.01
CA ALA A 22 5.24 13.98 7.16
C ALA A 22 4.60 12.61 6.95
N LEU A 23 3.35 12.47 7.36
CA LEU A 23 2.52 11.31 7.07
C LEU A 23 1.61 11.65 5.90
N VAL A 24 2.01 11.19 4.70
CA VAL A 24 1.24 11.45 3.46
C VAL A 24 0.28 10.30 3.22
N PHE A 25 -1.02 10.55 3.36
CA PHE A 25 -2.05 9.53 3.20
C PHE A 25 -3.36 10.14 2.70
N PRO A 26 -4.23 9.36 2.02
CA PRO A 26 -5.43 9.92 1.41
C PRO A 26 -6.51 10.22 2.45
N LEU A 27 -7.02 11.46 2.47
CA LEU A 27 -8.14 11.87 3.31
C LEU A 27 -9.47 11.89 2.57
N GLN A 28 -9.45 11.89 1.25
CA GLN A 28 -10.65 12.02 0.41
C GLN A 28 -10.49 11.31 -0.93
N GLY A 29 -11.49 11.45 -1.81
CA GLY A 29 -11.49 10.80 -3.12
C GLY A 29 -11.59 9.26 -3.04
N PRO A 30 -11.29 8.53 -4.12
CA PRO A 30 -11.40 7.07 -4.13
C PRO A 30 -10.55 6.36 -3.09
N ALA A 31 -9.36 6.86 -2.81
CA ALA A 31 -8.45 6.31 -1.82
C ALA A 31 -8.80 6.71 -0.37
N GLY A 32 -9.70 7.66 -0.16
CA GLY A 32 -10.08 8.15 1.18
C GLY A 32 -10.62 7.07 2.13
N ILE A 33 -11.11 5.96 1.61
CA ILE A 33 -11.52 4.80 2.41
C ILE A 33 -10.38 4.24 3.27
N PHE A 34 -9.12 4.41 2.87
CA PHE A 34 -7.93 3.94 3.59
C PHE A 34 -7.49 4.91 4.69
N GLY A 35 -7.85 6.19 4.56
CA GLY A 35 -7.36 7.27 5.41
C GLY A 35 -7.43 6.96 6.91
N PRO A 36 -8.59 6.55 7.45
CA PRO A 36 -8.72 6.30 8.89
C PRO A 36 -7.75 5.24 9.42
N THR A 37 -7.59 4.11 8.72
CA THR A 37 -6.66 3.06 9.16
C THR A 37 -5.20 3.45 8.98
N CYS A 38 -4.86 4.13 7.88
CA CYS A 38 -3.51 4.65 7.67
C CYS A 38 -3.09 5.61 8.80
N GLU A 39 -3.98 6.53 9.19
CA GLU A 39 -3.71 7.48 10.28
C GLU A 39 -3.57 6.77 11.63
N LEU A 40 -4.54 5.93 12.00
CA LEU A 40 -4.54 5.27 13.30
C LEU A 40 -3.35 4.32 13.48
N CYS A 41 -3.01 3.55 12.46
CA CYS A 41 -1.87 2.65 12.50
C CYS A 41 -0.54 3.39 12.59
N ALA A 42 -0.35 4.47 11.81
CA ALA A 42 0.86 5.29 11.90
C ALA A 42 0.98 5.97 13.27
N ARG A 43 -0.12 6.45 13.85
CA ARG A 43 -0.15 7.04 15.21
C ARG A 43 0.23 6.01 16.27
N LEU A 44 -0.31 4.79 16.19
CA LEU A 44 0.05 3.72 17.12
C LEU A 44 1.56 3.44 17.08
N ALA A 45 2.14 3.32 15.89
CA ALA A 45 3.57 3.12 15.73
C ALA A 45 4.40 4.26 16.33
N ALA A 46 4.01 5.52 16.08
CA ALA A 46 4.71 6.68 16.63
C ALA A 46 4.63 6.73 18.16
N GLU A 47 3.45 6.43 18.75
CA GLU A 47 3.27 6.33 20.20
C GLU A 47 4.15 5.25 20.82
N GLU A 48 4.29 4.08 20.15
CA GLU A 48 5.13 2.98 20.62
C GLU A 48 6.61 3.33 20.51
N VAL A 49 7.06 3.87 19.38
CA VAL A 49 8.44 4.36 19.22
C VAL A 49 8.79 5.41 20.28
N ASN A 50 7.85 6.31 20.59
CA ASN A 50 8.04 7.36 21.59
C ASN A 50 8.10 6.80 23.01
N ARG A 51 7.28 5.80 23.32
CA ARG A 51 7.31 5.10 24.61
C ARG A 51 8.67 4.41 24.84
N ASP A 52 9.30 3.93 23.76
CA ASP A 52 10.61 3.29 23.76
C ASP A 52 11.79 4.30 23.68
N GLY A 53 11.53 5.57 24.03
CA GLY A 53 12.56 6.62 24.10
C GLY A 53 12.74 7.43 22.80
N GLY A 54 11.85 7.25 21.82
CA GLY A 54 11.87 8.03 20.59
C GLY A 54 12.99 7.65 19.61
N VAL A 55 13.44 8.60 18.81
CA VAL A 55 14.48 8.46 17.81
C VAL A 55 15.54 9.53 17.98
N LEU A 56 16.80 9.17 18.12
CA LEU A 56 17.93 10.08 18.37
C LEU A 56 17.69 11.02 19.55
N GLY A 57 17.04 10.54 20.63
CA GLY A 57 16.69 11.33 21.81
C GLY A 57 15.51 12.29 21.61
N ARG A 58 14.79 12.22 20.49
CA ARG A 58 13.69 13.09 20.11
C ARG A 58 12.39 12.31 20.00
N GLN A 59 11.27 12.95 20.32
CA GLN A 59 9.93 12.38 20.15
C GLN A 59 9.48 12.48 18.69
N LEU A 60 8.96 11.39 18.09
CA LEU A 60 8.34 11.45 16.78
C LEU A 60 7.01 12.22 16.84
N ARG A 61 6.83 13.16 15.95
CA ARG A 61 5.57 13.87 15.71
C ARG A 61 5.15 13.71 14.27
N LEU A 62 4.01 13.06 14.05
CA LEU A 62 3.43 12.94 12.70
C LEU A 62 2.77 14.26 12.29
N VAL A 63 3.08 14.74 11.10
CA VAL A 63 2.48 15.88 10.43
C VAL A 63 1.63 15.35 9.28
N PRO A 64 0.28 15.32 9.42
CA PRO A 64 -0.60 14.80 8.38
C PRO A 64 -0.59 15.66 7.14
N VAL A 65 -0.45 15.03 5.96
CA VAL A 65 -0.55 15.67 4.64
C VAL A 65 -1.58 14.88 3.82
N ASP A 66 -2.54 15.58 3.20
CA ASP A 66 -3.55 14.92 2.35
C ASP A 66 -2.95 14.45 1.03
N GLY A 67 -2.75 13.15 0.90
CA GLY A 67 -2.24 12.48 -0.30
C GLY A 67 -3.26 12.31 -1.44
N SER A 68 -4.45 12.93 -1.36
CA SER A 68 -5.54 12.75 -2.34
C SER A 68 -5.52 13.79 -3.47
N GLY A 69 -4.75 14.86 -3.31
CA GLY A 69 -4.69 15.99 -4.24
C GLY A 69 -3.89 15.70 -5.51
N ALA A 70 -3.66 16.74 -6.30
CA ALA A 70 -2.79 16.63 -7.46
C ALA A 70 -1.34 16.32 -7.00
N PRO A 71 -0.64 15.38 -7.64
CA PRO A 71 0.69 14.95 -7.20
C PRO A 71 1.70 16.09 -7.04
N ARG A 72 1.60 17.13 -7.88
CA ARG A 72 2.46 18.31 -7.80
C ARG A 72 2.19 19.13 -6.54
N ASP A 73 0.93 19.36 -6.23
CA ASP A 73 0.53 20.22 -5.11
C ASP A 73 0.92 19.55 -3.77
N ILE A 74 0.76 18.23 -3.68
CA ILE A 74 1.23 17.43 -2.53
C ILE A 74 2.77 17.53 -2.40
N ALA A 75 3.48 17.45 -3.51
CA ALA A 75 4.93 17.56 -3.51
C ALA A 75 5.39 18.97 -3.11
N ASP A 76 4.70 20.03 -3.57
CA ASP A 76 4.96 21.41 -3.17
C ASP A 76 4.74 21.62 -1.66
N GLU A 77 3.67 21.04 -1.08
CA GLU A 77 3.37 21.11 0.36
C GLU A 77 4.44 20.39 1.20
N VAL A 78 4.78 19.15 0.84
CA VAL A 78 5.79 18.37 1.60
C VAL A 78 7.16 19.01 1.49
N GLU A 79 7.55 19.51 0.30
CA GLU A 79 8.82 20.22 0.11
C GLU A 79 8.89 21.47 0.99
N ALA A 80 7.82 22.25 1.08
CA ALA A 80 7.74 23.42 1.96
C ALA A 80 7.90 23.03 3.45
N LEU A 81 7.32 21.91 3.90
CA LEU A 81 7.51 21.42 5.27
C LEU A 81 8.96 21.01 5.54
N VAL A 82 9.65 20.44 4.54
CA VAL A 82 11.08 20.12 4.62
C VAL A 82 11.92 21.41 4.64
N ASP A 83 11.63 22.38 3.78
CA ASP A 83 12.34 23.68 3.72
C ASP A 83 12.26 24.45 5.03
N LEU A 84 11.10 24.42 5.67
CA LEU A 84 10.88 25.06 6.96
C LEU A 84 11.46 24.29 8.16
N GLY A 85 12.05 23.09 7.92
CA GLY A 85 12.53 22.23 9.00
C GLY A 85 11.45 21.65 9.89
N VAL A 86 10.18 21.70 9.46
CA VAL A 86 9.03 21.14 10.23
C VAL A 86 9.07 19.63 10.23
N VAL A 87 9.57 19.01 9.13
CA VAL A 87 9.71 17.57 9.00
C VAL A 87 11.13 17.18 8.58
N GLN A 88 11.62 16.07 9.15
CA GLN A 88 12.93 15.48 8.91
C GLN A 88 12.82 14.06 8.34
N GLY A 89 11.64 13.63 7.96
CA GLY A 89 11.35 12.36 7.32
C GLY A 89 9.96 12.36 6.71
N VAL A 90 9.73 11.45 5.78
CA VAL A 90 8.43 11.29 5.10
C VAL A 90 8.04 9.83 5.08
N THR A 91 6.79 9.51 5.38
CA THR A 91 6.23 8.16 5.20
C THR A 91 4.74 8.23 4.87
N GLY A 92 4.14 7.09 4.55
CA GLY A 92 2.70 6.94 4.38
C GLY A 92 2.30 6.27 3.07
N TRP A 93 1.00 5.98 2.98
CA TRP A 93 0.39 5.35 1.83
C TRP A 93 -0.22 6.39 0.89
N HIS A 94 0.24 6.44 -0.34
CA HIS A 94 -0.32 7.28 -1.41
C HIS A 94 0.00 6.66 -2.77
N ILE A 95 -0.71 7.08 -3.82
CA ILE A 95 -0.56 6.50 -5.16
C ILE A 95 0.83 6.77 -5.77
N SER A 96 1.28 5.90 -6.69
CA SER A 96 2.60 5.97 -7.31
C SER A 96 2.89 7.31 -8.01
N SER A 97 1.89 7.99 -8.54
CA SER A 97 2.09 9.31 -9.15
C SER A 97 2.51 10.38 -8.13
N VAL A 98 2.03 10.28 -6.88
CA VAL A 98 2.49 11.16 -5.78
C VAL A 98 3.93 10.82 -5.41
N ARG A 99 4.30 9.53 -5.27
CA ARG A 99 5.69 9.13 -5.04
C ARG A 99 6.62 9.70 -6.11
N GLN A 100 6.27 9.56 -7.38
CA GLN A 100 7.08 10.07 -8.49
C GLN A 100 7.23 11.59 -8.50
N ALA A 101 6.27 12.33 -7.94
CA ALA A 101 6.39 13.77 -7.76
C ALA A 101 7.24 14.14 -6.54
N LEU A 102 7.13 13.38 -5.45
CA LEU A 102 7.84 13.62 -4.18
C LEU A 102 9.32 13.23 -4.25
N ALA A 103 9.61 12.01 -4.71
CA ALA A 103 10.96 11.42 -4.59
C ALA A 103 12.09 12.32 -5.12
N PRO A 104 12.01 12.91 -6.33
CA PRO A 104 13.07 13.75 -6.85
C PRO A 104 13.28 15.06 -6.07
N ARG A 105 12.28 15.51 -5.29
CA ARG A 105 12.36 16.78 -4.55
C ARG A 105 12.90 16.62 -3.15
N ILE A 106 12.56 15.52 -2.47
CA ILE A 106 12.81 15.38 -1.04
C ILE A 106 13.77 14.26 -0.66
N ALA A 107 13.90 13.19 -1.47
CA ALA A 107 14.62 11.99 -1.06
C ALA A 107 16.11 12.18 -0.80
N HIS A 108 16.73 13.18 -1.43
CA HIS A 108 18.12 13.54 -1.19
C HIS A 108 18.33 14.45 0.04
N ARG A 109 17.24 14.88 0.68
CA ARG A 109 17.22 15.84 1.81
C ARG A 109 16.77 15.20 3.11
N VAL A 110 15.76 14.35 3.03
CA VAL A 110 15.19 13.62 4.16
C VAL A 110 14.89 12.17 3.75
N PRO A 111 14.99 11.18 4.66
CA PRO A 111 14.61 9.81 4.33
C PRO A 111 13.11 9.74 4.01
N TYR A 112 12.80 9.04 2.94
CA TYR A 112 11.43 8.83 2.46
C TYR A 112 11.09 7.35 2.45
N VAL A 113 10.23 6.92 3.37
CA VAL A 113 9.72 5.55 3.45
C VAL A 113 8.35 5.48 2.76
N TYR A 114 8.31 4.90 1.57
CA TYR A 114 7.08 4.72 0.79
C TYR A 114 6.44 3.36 1.10
N THR A 115 5.16 3.36 1.46
CA THR A 115 4.50 2.16 2.01
C THR A 115 3.44 1.53 1.09
N ALA A 116 3.05 2.19 0.00
CA ALA A 116 2.08 1.62 -0.92
C ALA A 116 2.72 0.64 -1.90
N LEU A 117 2.00 -0.44 -2.23
CA LEU A 117 2.39 -1.30 -3.34
C LEU A 117 2.59 -0.49 -4.62
N TYR A 118 3.52 -0.88 -5.46
CA TYR A 118 3.89 -0.09 -6.62
C TYR A 118 4.33 -0.96 -7.81
N GLU A 119 4.55 -0.33 -8.95
CA GLU A 119 4.88 -0.96 -10.22
C GLU A 119 6.28 -1.59 -10.30
N GLY A 120 7.15 -1.33 -9.32
CA GLY A 120 8.58 -1.69 -9.35
C GLY A 120 9.45 -0.60 -9.98
N GLY A 121 10.78 -0.79 -9.89
CA GLY A 121 11.75 0.08 -10.56
C GLY A 121 12.05 1.41 -9.85
N GLU A 122 11.75 1.53 -8.55
CA GLU A 122 12.18 2.68 -7.75
C GLU A 122 13.61 2.44 -7.24
N ASP A 123 14.51 3.35 -7.58
CA ASP A 123 15.94 3.30 -7.24
C ASP A 123 16.50 4.68 -6.79
N THR A 124 15.62 5.64 -6.55
CA THR A 124 16.01 6.97 -6.06
C THR A 124 16.67 6.84 -4.68
N ALA A 125 17.91 7.34 -4.57
CA ALA A 125 18.63 7.36 -3.30
C ALA A 125 17.84 8.13 -2.22
N GLY A 126 17.72 7.54 -1.02
CA GLY A 126 16.92 8.10 0.08
C GLY A 126 15.45 7.67 0.09
N VAL A 127 14.99 6.94 -0.95
CA VAL A 127 13.69 6.26 -0.93
C VAL A 127 13.86 4.83 -0.39
N PHE A 128 13.03 4.45 0.57
CA PHE A 128 12.98 3.12 1.16
C PHE A 128 11.56 2.56 1.03
N LEU A 129 11.42 1.27 0.77
CA LEU A 129 10.18 0.66 0.32
C LEU A 129 9.79 -0.49 1.25
N THR A 130 8.56 -0.46 1.79
CA THR A 130 8.04 -1.55 2.63
C THR A 130 7.13 -2.50 1.85
N SER A 131 6.75 -2.14 0.60
CA SER A 131 5.59 -2.72 -0.06
C SER A 131 5.94 -3.62 -1.24
N GLU A 132 4.90 -4.26 -1.74
CA GLU A 132 4.93 -5.29 -2.75
C GLU A 132 5.08 -4.71 -4.16
N THR A 133 5.62 -5.55 -5.03
CA THR A 133 5.67 -5.30 -6.48
C THR A 133 4.86 -6.34 -7.26
N PRO A 134 4.56 -6.11 -8.55
CA PRO A 134 3.89 -7.12 -9.38
C PRO A 134 4.64 -8.45 -9.47
N ARG A 135 5.96 -8.43 -9.25
CA ARG A 135 6.76 -9.65 -9.20
C ARG A 135 6.43 -10.49 -7.98
N ASP A 136 6.24 -9.82 -6.85
CA ASP A 136 6.06 -10.47 -5.55
C ASP A 136 4.61 -10.92 -5.34
N GLN A 137 3.64 -10.10 -5.75
CA GLN A 137 2.21 -10.37 -5.59
C GLN A 137 1.59 -11.05 -6.82
N LEU A 138 1.67 -10.37 -7.97
CA LEU A 138 0.86 -10.71 -9.12
C LEU A 138 1.34 -11.98 -9.83
N ARG A 139 2.65 -12.11 -10.01
CA ARG A 139 3.21 -13.26 -10.73
C ARG A 139 2.86 -14.60 -10.08
N PRO A 140 3.16 -14.81 -8.77
CA PRO A 140 2.84 -16.10 -8.15
C PRO A 140 1.34 -16.35 -8.05
N ALA A 141 0.51 -15.32 -7.84
CA ALA A 141 -0.94 -15.46 -7.82
C ALA A 141 -1.50 -15.87 -9.18
N MET A 142 -1.08 -15.23 -10.27
CA MET A 142 -1.47 -15.63 -11.63
C MET A 142 -1.00 -17.05 -11.95
N ASP A 143 0.20 -17.42 -11.52
CA ASP A 143 0.75 -18.78 -11.67
C ASP A 143 -0.12 -19.82 -10.94
N LEU A 144 -0.56 -19.50 -9.71
CA LEU A 144 -1.41 -20.38 -8.91
C LEU A 144 -2.81 -20.53 -9.51
N LEU A 145 -3.47 -19.41 -9.83
CA LEU A 145 -4.81 -19.43 -10.44
C LEU A 145 -4.82 -20.12 -11.81
N ALA A 146 -3.72 -20.02 -12.58
CA ALA A 146 -3.58 -20.75 -13.83
C ALA A 146 -3.50 -22.28 -13.62
N ARG A 147 -2.90 -22.75 -12.53
CA ARG A 147 -2.81 -24.19 -12.21
C ARG A 147 -4.08 -24.73 -11.60
N GLU A 148 -4.64 -24.02 -10.62
CA GLU A 148 -5.73 -24.54 -9.80
C GLU A 148 -7.12 -24.22 -10.33
N ARG A 149 -7.27 -23.09 -11.00
CA ARG A 149 -8.54 -22.62 -11.55
C ARG A 149 -8.59 -22.61 -13.07
N GLY A 150 -7.50 -23.00 -13.73
CA GLY A 150 -7.42 -23.05 -15.19
C GLY A 150 -7.39 -21.70 -15.90
N VAL A 151 -7.16 -20.59 -15.17
CA VAL A 151 -7.20 -19.24 -15.72
C VAL A 151 -6.14 -19.04 -16.81
N ARG A 152 -6.58 -18.67 -18.02
CA ARG A 152 -5.71 -18.41 -19.17
C ARG A 152 -5.95 -17.04 -19.80
N ARG A 153 -7.18 -16.58 -19.78
CA ARG A 153 -7.59 -15.33 -20.43
C ARG A 153 -7.92 -14.29 -19.38
N TRP A 154 -7.11 -13.25 -19.31
CA TRP A 154 -7.26 -12.14 -18.36
C TRP A 154 -7.84 -10.92 -19.02
N PHE A 155 -8.69 -10.18 -18.34
CA PHE A 155 -9.05 -8.81 -18.69
C PHE A 155 -8.56 -7.87 -17.60
N VAL A 156 -7.86 -6.79 -17.97
CA VAL A 156 -7.37 -5.81 -16.98
C VAL A 156 -8.34 -4.64 -16.89
N VAL A 157 -8.76 -4.32 -15.67
CA VAL A 157 -9.52 -3.10 -15.37
C VAL A 157 -8.72 -2.31 -14.32
N GLY A 158 -8.32 -1.09 -14.64
CA GLY A 158 -7.51 -0.27 -13.75
C GLY A 158 -7.85 1.21 -13.81
N ASN A 159 -7.44 1.97 -12.79
CA ASN A 159 -7.45 3.42 -12.87
C ASN A 159 -6.37 3.91 -13.84
N ASP A 160 -6.61 5.08 -14.44
CA ASP A 160 -5.74 5.61 -15.50
C ASP A 160 -4.58 6.43 -14.93
N TYR A 161 -3.57 5.72 -14.36
CA TYR A 161 -2.30 6.32 -13.94
C TYR A 161 -1.15 5.31 -14.01
N VAL A 162 0.04 5.65 -13.54
CA VAL A 162 1.28 4.91 -13.76
C VAL A 162 1.24 3.46 -13.25
N TRP A 163 0.78 3.21 -12.00
CA TRP A 163 0.80 1.89 -11.40
C TRP A 163 -0.05 0.86 -12.17
N PRO A 164 -1.36 1.09 -12.48
CA PRO A 164 -2.14 0.10 -13.21
C PRO A 164 -1.59 -0.18 -14.59
N ARG A 165 -1.12 0.85 -15.30
CA ARG A 165 -0.58 0.69 -16.66
C ARG A 165 0.70 -0.13 -16.69
N HIS A 166 1.61 0.06 -15.73
CA HIS A 166 2.86 -0.70 -15.64
C HIS A 166 2.62 -2.11 -15.10
N THR A 167 1.73 -2.26 -14.12
CA THR A 167 1.32 -3.57 -13.60
C THR A 167 0.69 -4.43 -14.70
N ALA A 168 -0.14 -3.85 -15.56
CA ALA A 168 -0.71 -4.55 -16.73
C ALA A 168 0.36 -5.03 -17.72
N ARG A 169 1.45 -4.28 -17.92
CA ARG A 169 2.60 -4.76 -18.74
C ARG A 169 3.21 -6.03 -18.15
N SER A 170 3.35 -6.06 -16.82
CA SER A 170 3.84 -7.23 -16.09
C SER A 170 2.86 -8.39 -16.20
N ALA A 171 1.54 -8.15 -16.05
CA ALA A 171 0.49 -9.15 -16.22
C ALA A 171 0.52 -9.82 -17.59
N ARG A 172 0.68 -9.03 -18.67
CA ARG A 172 0.82 -9.59 -20.05
C ARG A 172 1.99 -10.57 -20.16
N ARG A 173 3.13 -10.23 -19.58
CA ARG A 173 4.33 -11.11 -19.58
C ARG A 173 4.09 -12.37 -18.77
N TYR A 174 3.44 -12.25 -17.59
CA TYR A 174 3.16 -13.40 -16.72
C TYR A 174 2.12 -14.34 -17.32
N ALA A 175 1.04 -13.81 -17.91
CA ALA A 175 0.04 -14.61 -18.60
C ALA A 175 0.65 -15.42 -19.74
N ARG A 176 1.47 -14.80 -20.61
CA ARG A 176 2.17 -15.50 -21.71
C ARG A 176 3.08 -16.62 -21.22
N GLY A 177 3.79 -16.39 -20.11
CA GLY A 177 4.67 -17.40 -19.50
C GLY A 177 3.94 -18.66 -19.02
N ARG A 178 2.60 -18.65 -19.00
CA ARG A 178 1.72 -19.79 -18.67
C ARG A 178 0.81 -20.22 -19.81
N GLY A 179 1.10 -19.80 -21.02
CA GLY A 179 0.29 -20.13 -22.21
C GLY A 179 -1.04 -19.42 -22.26
N GLY A 180 -1.20 -18.33 -21.47
CA GLY A 180 -2.38 -17.49 -21.45
C GLY A 180 -2.15 -16.13 -22.13
N CYS A 181 -3.14 -15.25 -22.04
CA CYS A 181 -3.08 -13.91 -22.60
C CYS A 181 -3.86 -12.90 -21.76
N VAL A 182 -3.61 -11.61 -22.00
CA VAL A 182 -4.50 -10.52 -21.64
C VAL A 182 -5.37 -10.24 -22.85
N ALA A 183 -6.65 -10.59 -22.75
CA ALA A 183 -7.64 -10.50 -23.84
C ALA A 183 -8.14 -9.06 -24.06
N GLY A 184 -8.01 -8.19 -23.04
CA GLY A 184 -8.38 -6.80 -23.15
C GLY A 184 -7.96 -6.00 -21.92
N GLU A 185 -7.98 -4.68 -22.08
CA GLU A 185 -7.63 -3.74 -21.03
C GLU A 185 -8.56 -2.52 -21.06
N ALA A 186 -8.94 -2.02 -19.91
CA ALA A 186 -9.67 -0.79 -19.73
C ALA A 186 -9.03 0.04 -18.60
N TYR A 187 -8.83 1.32 -18.88
CA TYR A 187 -8.33 2.28 -17.89
C TYR A 187 -9.35 3.40 -17.74
N LEU A 188 -9.70 3.68 -16.49
CA LEU A 188 -10.76 4.58 -16.10
C LEU A 188 -10.22 5.71 -15.21
N PRO A 189 -10.72 6.93 -15.35
CA PRO A 189 -10.38 7.99 -14.41
C PRO A 189 -10.64 7.58 -12.95
N LEU A 190 -9.81 8.08 -12.02
CA LEU A 190 -10.12 7.98 -10.59
C LEU A 190 -11.47 8.63 -10.30
N GLY A 191 -12.31 7.97 -9.51
CA GLY A 191 -13.66 8.45 -9.20
C GLY A 191 -14.73 8.05 -10.22
N THR A 192 -14.47 7.08 -11.09
CA THR A 192 -15.47 6.54 -12.03
C THR A 192 -16.67 5.95 -11.30
N HIS A 193 -17.87 6.27 -11.77
CA HIS A 193 -19.15 5.76 -11.24
C HIS A 193 -19.83 4.75 -12.16
N ASP A 194 -19.70 4.89 -13.47
CA ASP A 194 -20.32 3.99 -14.46
C ASP A 194 -19.30 2.97 -14.96
N PHE A 195 -19.51 1.72 -14.61
CA PHE A 195 -18.69 0.59 -15.04
C PHE A 195 -19.34 -0.27 -16.13
N GLU A 196 -20.60 0.00 -16.52
CA GLU A 196 -21.31 -0.82 -17.51
C GLU A 196 -20.58 -0.94 -18.86
N PRO A 197 -20.00 0.14 -19.43
CA PRO A 197 -19.28 0.03 -20.70
C PRO A 197 -18.08 -0.91 -20.61
N VAL A 198 -17.40 -0.97 -19.47
CA VAL A 198 -16.25 -1.85 -19.27
C VAL A 198 -16.70 -3.30 -19.00
N LEU A 199 -17.80 -3.49 -18.27
CA LEU A 199 -18.36 -4.83 -18.00
C LEU A 199 -18.81 -5.52 -19.29
N ARG A 200 -19.44 -4.79 -20.22
CA ARG A 200 -19.75 -5.30 -21.57
C ARG A 200 -18.50 -5.73 -22.34
N ARG A 201 -17.38 -5.04 -22.16
CA ARG A 201 -16.10 -5.44 -22.80
C ARG A 201 -15.51 -6.67 -22.13
N VAL A 202 -15.60 -6.79 -20.81
CA VAL A 202 -15.18 -8.00 -20.05
C VAL A 202 -15.97 -9.21 -20.58
N GLU A 203 -17.29 -9.11 -20.62
CA GLU A 203 -18.16 -10.18 -21.10
C GLU A 203 -17.80 -10.64 -22.54
N ARG A 204 -17.65 -9.68 -23.48
CA ARG A 204 -17.30 -10.00 -24.88
C ARG A 204 -15.88 -10.54 -25.07
N SER A 205 -15.02 -10.40 -24.08
CA SER A 205 -13.63 -10.88 -24.16
C SER A 205 -13.49 -12.36 -23.86
N ASP A 206 -14.52 -13.02 -23.34
CA ASP A 206 -14.49 -14.39 -22.81
C ASP A 206 -13.31 -14.59 -21.85
N ALA A 207 -13.06 -13.60 -20.98
CA ALA A 207 -12.01 -13.68 -19.98
C ALA A 207 -12.42 -14.62 -18.84
N ASP A 208 -11.48 -15.48 -18.42
CA ASP A 208 -11.64 -16.36 -17.25
C ASP A 208 -11.54 -15.55 -15.95
N ALA A 209 -10.80 -14.45 -15.99
CA ALA A 209 -10.53 -13.61 -14.84
C ALA A 209 -10.36 -12.14 -15.19
N VAL A 210 -10.82 -11.27 -14.27
CA VAL A 210 -10.49 -9.83 -14.27
C VAL A 210 -9.34 -9.58 -13.29
N LEU A 211 -8.26 -8.96 -13.79
CA LEU A 211 -7.26 -8.34 -12.93
C LEU A 211 -7.71 -6.92 -12.61
N MET A 212 -8.08 -6.70 -11.35
CA MET A 212 -8.54 -5.41 -10.83
C MET A 212 -7.36 -4.60 -10.31
N LEU A 213 -7.07 -3.48 -10.96
CA LEU A 213 -6.06 -2.49 -10.56
C LEU A 213 -6.76 -1.15 -10.27
N LEU A 214 -7.81 -1.22 -9.45
CA LEU A 214 -8.67 -0.11 -9.06
C LEU A 214 -8.40 0.31 -7.60
N VAL A 215 -8.49 1.61 -7.33
CA VAL A 215 -8.17 2.19 -6.03
C VAL A 215 -9.44 2.40 -5.21
N GLY A 216 -9.44 1.88 -3.99
CA GLY A 216 -10.41 2.19 -2.95
C GLY A 216 -11.87 2.06 -3.39
N SER A 217 -12.62 3.14 -3.28
CA SER A 217 -14.06 3.12 -3.60
C SER A 217 -14.36 2.88 -5.08
N ASP A 218 -13.39 3.01 -6.01
CA ASP A 218 -13.57 2.59 -7.40
C ASP A 218 -13.65 1.07 -7.50
N ALA A 219 -12.82 0.34 -6.76
CA ALA A 219 -12.90 -1.11 -6.69
C ALA A 219 -14.18 -1.57 -6.02
N VAL A 220 -14.63 -0.89 -4.96
CA VAL A 220 -15.91 -1.17 -4.29
C VAL A 220 -17.08 -1.04 -5.29
N ARG A 221 -17.14 0.07 -6.02
CA ARG A 221 -18.19 0.29 -7.03
C ARG A 221 -18.12 -0.73 -8.17
N PHE A 222 -16.91 -1.04 -8.62
CA PHE A 222 -16.70 -2.06 -9.65
C PHE A 222 -17.19 -3.43 -9.17
N ASN A 223 -16.86 -3.86 -7.97
CA ASN A 223 -17.31 -5.14 -7.42
C ASN A 223 -18.84 -5.23 -7.40
N ARG A 224 -19.52 -4.20 -6.93
CA ARG A 224 -20.99 -4.13 -6.92
C ARG A 224 -21.57 -4.19 -8.33
N ALA A 225 -21.02 -3.42 -9.26
CA ALA A 225 -21.46 -3.41 -10.65
C ALA A 225 -21.19 -4.77 -11.33
N PHE A 226 -20.04 -5.40 -11.06
CA PHE A 226 -19.68 -6.72 -11.57
C PHE A 226 -20.65 -7.81 -11.13
N ALA A 227 -21.01 -7.81 -9.85
CA ALA A 227 -22.00 -8.75 -9.30
C ALA A 227 -23.42 -8.50 -9.87
N ALA A 228 -23.86 -7.24 -9.90
CA ALA A 228 -25.16 -6.87 -10.46
C ALA A 228 -25.28 -7.21 -11.97
N TYR A 229 -24.15 -7.19 -12.69
CA TYR A 229 -24.11 -7.60 -14.11
C TYR A 229 -24.13 -9.12 -14.30
N GLY A 230 -23.98 -9.92 -13.22
CA GLY A 230 -24.05 -11.39 -13.26
C GLY A 230 -22.77 -12.08 -13.72
N LEU A 231 -21.61 -11.42 -13.64
CA LEU A 231 -20.32 -11.98 -14.07
C LEU A 231 -19.64 -12.95 -13.09
N PRO A 232 -19.89 -12.94 -11.75
CA PRO A 232 -19.14 -13.81 -10.81
C PRO A 232 -19.20 -15.30 -11.15
N SER A 233 -20.32 -15.81 -11.68
CA SER A 233 -20.47 -17.21 -12.08
C SER A 233 -19.62 -17.63 -13.31
N ARG A 234 -19.03 -16.68 -14.01
CA ARG A 234 -18.31 -16.90 -15.27
C ARG A 234 -16.87 -16.44 -15.27
N CYS A 235 -16.54 -15.49 -14.39
CA CYS A 235 -15.27 -14.81 -14.43
C CYS A 235 -14.84 -14.44 -13.00
N LEU A 236 -13.72 -14.98 -12.53
CA LEU A 236 -13.20 -14.60 -11.21
C LEU A 236 -12.50 -13.23 -11.24
N ARG A 237 -12.23 -12.67 -10.07
CA ARG A 237 -11.48 -11.42 -9.93
C ARG A 237 -10.21 -11.64 -9.09
N LEU A 238 -9.12 -11.03 -9.51
CA LEU A 238 -7.88 -10.92 -8.73
C LEU A 238 -7.56 -9.44 -8.54
N SER A 239 -7.32 -9.03 -7.30
CA SER A 239 -6.83 -7.69 -6.96
C SER A 239 -5.51 -7.78 -6.21
N THR A 240 -4.60 -6.84 -6.44
CA THR A 240 -3.40 -6.64 -5.63
C THR A 240 -3.58 -5.47 -4.66
N LEU A 241 -4.74 -4.82 -4.66
CA LEU A 241 -5.10 -3.68 -3.83
C LEU A 241 -6.55 -3.84 -3.34
N MET A 242 -6.82 -4.87 -2.59
CA MET A 242 -8.12 -5.10 -1.95
C MET A 242 -7.89 -5.45 -0.49
N ASP A 243 -8.43 -4.64 0.42
CA ASP A 243 -8.34 -4.83 1.86
C ASP A 243 -9.71 -5.05 2.51
N GLU A 244 -9.73 -5.28 3.81
CA GLU A 244 -10.92 -5.58 4.61
C GLU A 244 -11.97 -4.46 4.55
N ASN A 245 -11.54 -3.19 4.58
CA ASN A 245 -12.49 -2.06 4.52
C ASN A 245 -13.18 -1.97 3.15
N MET A 246 -12.44 -2.25 2.08
CA MET A 246 -13.02 -2.33 0.73
C MET A 246 -13.95 -3.54 0.59
N LEU A 247 -13.58 -4.68 1.21
CA LEU A 247 -14.39 -5.89 1.19
C LEU A 247 -15.74 -5.64 1.88
N VAL A 248 -15.71 -5.11 3.11
CA VAL A 248 -16.91 -4.73 3.87
C VAL A 248 -17.75 -3.70 3.09
N ALA A 249 -17.13 -2.69 2.51
CA ALA A 249 -17.82 -1.69 1.72
C ALA A 249 -18.41 -2.25 0.42
N SER A 250 -17.83 -3.30 -0.18
CA SER A 250 -18.40 -3.97 -1.34
C SER A 250 -19.68 -4.73 -1.00
N GLY A 251 -19.73 -5.38 0.17
CA GLY A 251 -20.79 -6.28 0.61
C GLY A 251 -20.56 -7.72 0.13
N SER A 252 -21.01 -8.69 0.93
CA SER A 252 -20.74 -10.12 0.70
C SER A 252 -21.23 -10.64 -0.65
N GLU A 253 -22.37 -10.16 -1.12
CA GLU A 253 -22.94 -10.54 -2.43
C GLU A 253 -22.08 -10.07 -3.62
N ALA A 254 -21.28 -9.03 -3.41
CA ALA A 254 -20.45 -8.45 -4.46
C ALA A 254 -19.02 -9.00 -4.48
N THR A 255 -18.67 -9.95 -3.62
CA THR A 255 -17.30 -10.44 -3.43
C THR A 255 -17.11 -11.92 -3.75
N GLU A 256 -18.13 -12.59 -4.31
CA GLU A 256 -18.02 -13.97 -4.80
C GLU A 256 -16.86 -14.11 -5.79
N ASP A 257 -16.04 -15.17 -5.64
CA ASP A 257 -14.84 -15.47 -6.46
C ASP A 257 -13.87 -14.26 -6.64
N LEU A 258 -13.75 -13.46 -5.57
CA LEU A 258 -12.77 -12.38 -5.48
C LEU A 258 -11.54 -12.86 -4.71
N TYR A 259 -10.38 -12.76 -5.35
CA TYR A 259 -9.07 -13.07 -4.77
C TYR A 259 -8.30 -11.76 -4.52
N SER A 260 -7.51 -11.75 -3.45
CA SER A 260 -6.59 -10.65 -3.13
C SER A 260 -5.20 -11.18 -2.78
N THR A 261 -4.17 -10.40 -3.08
CA THR A 261 -2.79 -10.69 -2.68
C THR A 261 -2.20 -9.53 -1.91
N ALA A 262 -1.68 -9.82 -0.73
CA ALA A 262 -1.03 -8.82 0.13
C ALA A 262 0.00 -9.48 1.07
N GLY A 263 0.86 -8.68 1.65
CA GLY A 263 1.76 -9.12 2.72
C GLY A 263 1.08 -9.26 4.08
N PHE A 264 -0.13 -8.72 4.21
CA PHE A 264 -0.91 -8.73 5.44
C PHE A 264 -2.40 -8.89 5.16
N PHE A 265 -3.08 -9.68 5.99
CA PHE A 265 -4.54 -9.80 6.10
C PHE A 265 -4.91 -9.83 7.59
N ALA A 266 -6.03 -9.22 7.96
CA ALA A 266 -6.51 -9.24 9.34
C ALA A 266 -6.74 -10.65 9.88
N SER A 267 -7.08 -11.59 9.01
CA SER A 267 -7.34 -13.00 9.35
C SER A 267 -6.07 -13.84 9.55
N LEU A 268 -4.87 -13.28 9.40
CA LEU A 268 -3.61 -14.01 9.69
C LEU A 268 -3.51 -14.34 11.18
N ALA A 269 -3.53 -15.63 11.51
CA ALA A 269 -3.53 -16.14 12.88
C ALA A 269 -2.11 -16.46 13.38
N ASN A 270 -1.15 -15.56 13.16
CA ASN A 270 0.19 -15.66 13.76
C ASN A 270 0.30 -14.74 14.98
N ARG A 271 1.31 -15.01 15.84
CA ARG A 271 1.53 -14.29 17.09
C ARG A 271 1.61 -12.77 16.90
N ASP A 272 2.41 -12.33 15.94
CA ASP A 272 2.74 -10.92 15.78
C ASP A 272 1.54 -10.11 15.27
N THR A 273 0.77 -10.69 14.35
CA THR A 273 -0.51 -10.12 13.88
C THR A 273 -1.53 -10.02 15.00
N LEU A 274 -1.71 -11.10 15.80
CA LEU A 274 -2.68 -11.12 16.90
C LEU A 274 -2.31 -10.12 18.00
N ASP A 275 -1.03 -10.01 18.35
CA ASP A 275 -0.54 -9.02 19.30
C ASP A 275 -0.77 -7.59 18.82
N PHE A 276 -0.49 -7.33 17.55
CA PHE A 276 -0.75 -6.02 16.93
C PHE A 276 -2.25 -5.67 16.98
N HIS A 277 -3.14 -6.59 16.61
CA HIS A 277 -4.58 -6.37 16.72
C HIS A 277 -5.02 -6.09 18.15
N GLY A 278 -4.45 -6.81 19.12
CA GLY A 278 -4.69 -6.56 20.56
C GLY A 278 -4.31 -5.15 20.97
N ARG A 279 -3.13 -4.68 20.56
CA ARG A 279 -2.65 -3.31 20.86
C ARG A 279 -3.48 -2.24 20.15
N TYR A 280 -3.84 -2.45 18.89
CA TYR A 280 -4.70 -1.55 18.12
C TYR A 280 -6.10 -1.42 18.78
N ALA A 281 -6.73 -2.55 19.09
CA ALA A 281 -8.05 -2.58 19.74
C ALA A 281 -8.01 -1.97 21.16
N ALA A 282 -6.96 -2.22 21.93
CA ALA A 282 -6.78 -1.62 23.25
C ALA A 282 -6.66 -0.08 23.17
N ARG A 283 -6.02 0.43 22.11
CA ARG A 283 -5.80 1.87 21.93
C ARG A 283 -7.01 2.60 21.37
N TYR A 284 -7.71 2.02 20.40
CA TYR A 284 -8.77 2.71 19.64
C TYR A 284 -10.16 2.12 19.83
N GLY A 285 -10.28 1.01 20.52
CA GLY A 285 -11.54 0.32 20.78
C GLY A 285 -11.97 -0.58 19.61
N VAL A 286 -12.97 -1.41 19.90
CA VAL A 286 -13.50 -2.41 18.94
C VAL A 286 -14.30 -1.80 17.79
N GLN A 287 -14.64 -0.52 17.87
CA GLN A 287 -15.34 0.20 16.80
C GLN A 287 -14.38 0.88 15.82
N ALA A 288 -13.06 0.80 16.05
CA ALA A 288 -12.08 1.29 15.10
C ALA A 288 -12.20 0.52 13.77
N PRO A 289 -11.89 1.15 12.62
CA PRO A 289 -11.90 0.47 11.33
C PRO A 289 -11.01 -0.78 11.36
N ALA A 290 -11.40 -1.82 10.64
CA ALA A 290 -10.59 -3.03 10.50
C ALA A 290 -9.20 -2.69 9.91
N VAL A 291 -8.17 -3.28 10.48
CA VAL A 291 -6.82 -3.08 9.95
C VAL A 291 -6.61 -4.00 8.76
N GLY A 292 -6.48 -3.41 7.58
CA GLY A 292 -6.03 -4.11 6.39
C GLY A 292 -4.56 -3.81 6.07
N SER A 293 -4.05 -4.39 4.99
CA SER A 293 -2.66 -4.24 4.55
C SER A 293 -2.21 -2.79 4.36
N LEU A 294 -3.13 -1.88 4.02
CA LEU A 294 -2.81 -0.48 3.73
C LEU A 294 -2.59 0.32 5.03
N GLY A 295 -3.42 0.10 6.04
CA GLY A 295 -3.22 0.68 7.37
C GLY A 295 -1.98 0.10 8.04
N GLU A 296 -1.83 -1.22 8.00
CA GLU A 296 -0.66 -1.92 8.52
C GLU A 296 0.65 -1.41 7.90
N SER A 297 0.68 -1.18 6.58
CA SER A 297 1.86 -0.66 5.91
C SER A 297 2.28 0.73 6.42
N CYS A 298 1.34 1.58 6.84
CA CYS A 298 1.64 2.88 7.46
C CYS A 298 2.25 2.72 8.86
N TYR A 299 1.82 1.71 9.63
CA TYR A 299 2.47 1.35 10.89
C TYR A 299 3.94 0.97 10.65
N GLU A 300 4.19 0.07 9.71
CA GLU A 300 5.54 -0.37 9.37
C GLU A 300 6.41 0.74 8.76
N GLY A 301 5.81 1.66 8.02
CA GLY A 301 6.51 2.82 7.49
C GLY A 301 7.16 3.68 8.57
N VAL A 302 6.46 3.89 9.70
CA VAL A 302 6.99 4.60 10.87
C VAL A 302 8.09 3.78 11.54
N LEU A 303 7.89 2.47 11.72
CA LEU A 303 8.90 1.59 12.32
C LEU A 303 10.18 1.52 11.49
N LEU A 304 10.08 1.37 10.17
CA LEU A 304 11.25 1.36 9.29
C LEU A 304 11.97 2.69 9.32
N LEU A 305 11.26 3.82 9.29
CA LEU A 305 11.87 5.16 9.39
C LEU A 305 12.65 5.29 10.71
N ALA A 306 12.05 4.88 11.82
CA ALA A 306 12.70 4.89 13.13
C ALA A 306 13.93 3.97 13.17
N ALA A 307 13.85 2.77 12.60
CA ALA A 307 14.96 1.83 12.53
C ALA A 307 16.13 2.35 11.69
N LEU A 308 15.84 2.97 10.54
CA LEU A 308 16.84 3.62 9.67
C LEU A 308 17.59 4.71 10.43
N LEU A 309 16.89 5.63 11.07
CA LEU A 309 17.46 6.75 11.81
C LEU A 309 18.26 6.26 13.04
N LYS A 310 17.71 5.33 13.82
CA LYS A 310 18.41 4.73 14.97
C LYS A 310 19.69 4.04 14.52
N ARG A 311 19.67 3.31 13.41
CA ARG A 311 20.84 2.58 12.89
C ARG A 311 21.91 3.51 12.33
N ALA A 312 21.54 4.58 11.65
CA ALA A 312 22.46 5.58 11.12
C ALA A 312 23.03 6.50 12.21
N GLY A 313 22.30 6.72 13.30
CA GLY A 313 22.68 7.66 14.36
C GLY A 313 22.64 9.13 13.93
N THR A 314 22.02 9.44 12.79
CA THR A 314 22.01 10.79 12.17
C THR A 314 20.78 10.97 11.27
N LEU A 315 20.49 12.21 10.89
CA LEU A 315 19.48 12.58 9.90
C LEU A 315 20.06 12.71 8.48
N ASP A 316 21.38 12.54 8.31
CA ASP A 316 22.04 12.62 7.00
C ASP A 316 21.61 11.45 6.10
N VAL A 317 21.00 11.77 4.96
CA VAL A 317 20.43 10.77 4.04
C VAL A 317 21.50 9.85 3.45
N SER A 318 22.71 10.35 3.22
CA SER A 318 23.81 9.53 2.68
C SER A 318 24.27 8.49 3.70
N ALA A 319 24.37 8.87 4.98
CA ALA A 319 24.70 7.97 6.07
C ALA A 319 23.58 6.94 6.31
N ILE A 320 22.32 7.36 6.21
CA ILE A 320 21.14 6.46 6.28
C ILE A 320 21.19 5.44 5.13
N GLY A 321 21.46 5.89 3.91
CA GLY A 321 21.62 5.03 2.74
C GLY A 321 22.77 4.03 2.89
N ALA A 322 23.90 4.46 3.44
CA ALA A 322 25.04 3.56 3.73
C ALA A 322 24.67 2.50 4.79
N ALA A 323 23.98 2.89 5.85
CA ALA A 323 23.50 1.96 6.89
C ALA A 323 22.50 0.94 6.32
N ALA A 324 21.59 1.38 5.44
CA ALA A 324 20.65 0.52 4.73
C ALA A 324 21.38 -0.48 3.81
N GLY A 325 22.35 -0.01 3.03
CA GLY A 325 23.15 -0.84 2.12
C GLY A 325 24.01 -1.89 2.81
N ALA A 326 24.43 -1.64 4.06
CA ALA A 326 25.14 -2.62 4.88
C ALA A 326 24.26 -3.82 5.31
N GLY A 327 22.97 -3.84 4.98
CA GLY A 327 22.04 -4.93 5.27
C GLY A 327 21.72 -5.13 6.76
N SER A 328 21.95 -4.11 7.57
CA SER A 328 21.85 -4.18 9.04
C SER A 328 20.60 -3.50 9.62
N VAL A 329 19.66 -3.08 8.77
CA VAL A 329 18.40 -2.47 9.19
C VAL A 329 17.32 -3.53 9.22
N SER A 330 16.73 -3.70 10.39
CA SER A 330 15.56 -4.56 10.61
C SER A 330 14.65 -3.96 11.65
N TYR A 331 13.40 -4.39 11.66
CA TYR A 331 12.42 -4.03 12.67
C TYR A 331 11.43 -5.19 12.88
N GLU A 332 10.81 -5.24 14.04
CA GLU A 332 9.71 -6.16 14.33
C GLU A 332 8.38 -5.43 14.13
N GLY A 333 7.47 -6.05 13.39
CA GLY A 333 6.16 -5.50 13.07
C GLY A 333 5.07 -6.57 13.07
N PRO A 334 3.85 -6.24 12.63
CA PRO A 334 2.74 -7.19 12.57
C PRO A 334 3.01 -8.43 11.70
N ARG A 335 3.96 -8.33 10.79
CA ARG A 335 4.42 -9.43 9.90
C ARG A 335 5.66 -10.16 10.43
N GLY A 336 6.04 -9.91 11.68
CA GLY A 336 7.23 -10.46 12.33
C GLY A 336 8.50 -9.63 12.11
N LEU A 337 9.67 -10.28 12.18
CA LEU A 337 10.95 -9.63 11.94
C LEU A 337 11.19 -9.42 10.45
N LEU A 338 11.30 -8.17 10.05
CA LEU A 338 11.52 -7.75 8.68
C LEU A 338 12.92 -7.14 8.48
N HIS A 339 13.50 -7.38 7.32
CA HIS A 339 14.83 -6.91 6.96
C HIS A 339 14.79 -6.04 5.71
N LEU A 340 15.45 -4.89 5.78
CA LEU A 340 15.68 -4.05 4.61
C LEU A 340 16.88 -4.59 3.82
N ARG A 341 16.71 -4.78 2.52
CA ARG A 341 17.77 -5.16 1.57
C ARG A 341 17.60 -4.35 0.29
N ASP A 342 18.68 -3.73 -0.17
CA ASP A 342 18.66 -2.91 -1.38
C ASP A 342 17.52 -1.87 -1.36
N ALA A 343 17.37 -1.12 -0.26
CA ALA A 343 16.32 -0.15 0.01
C ALA A 343 14.87 -0.71 -0.02
N HIS A 344 14.68 -2.04 -0.05
CA HIS A 344 13.38 -2.69 -0.11
C HIS A 344 13.23 -3.76 0.98
N VAL A 345 12.11 -3.74 1.71
CA VAL A 345 11.80 -4.75 2.73
C VAL A 345 11.42 -6.07 2.05
N ARG A 346 11.96 -7.18 2.57
CA ARG A 346 11.60 -8.54 2.15
C ARG A 346 10.50 -9.05 3.05
N GLN A 347 9.43 -9.53 2.44
CA GLN A 347 8.22 -9.95 3.14
C GLN A 347 7.59 -11.19 2.52
N ARG A 348 6.75 -11.85 3.30
CA ARG A 348 5.88 -12.92 2.84
C ARG A 348 4.69 -12.30 2.11
N ILE A 349 4.18 -12.98 1.11
CA ILE A 349 2.98 -12.60 0.38
C ILE A 349 1.99 -13.74 0.45
N TYR A 350 0.74 -13.41 0.64
CA TYR A 350 -0.35 -14.39 0.74
C TYR A 350 -1.33 -14.19 -0.41
N LEU A 351 -1.99 -15.29 -0.81
CA LEU A 351 -3.21 -15.25 -1.60
C LEU A 351 -4.38 -15.56 -0.67
N ALA A 352 -5.36 -14.68 -0.69
CA ALA A 352 -6.61 -14.88 0.02
C ALA A 352 -7.80 -14.82 -0.93
N ARG A 353 -8.91 -15.42 -0.52
CA ARG A 353 -10.20 -15.34 -1.20
C ARG A 353 -11.19 -14.66 -0.27
N ALA A 354 -12.05 -13.82 -0.82
CA ALA A 354 -13.15 -13.25 -0.06
C ALA A 354 -14.12 -14.36 0.39
N ASP A 355 -14.45 -14.34 1.69
CA ASP A 355 -15.46 -15.19 2.32
C ASP A 355 -16.41 -14.31 3.14
N GLY A 356 -17.53 -13.95 2.54
CA GLY A 356 -18.45 -12.97 3.11
C GLY A 356 -17.82 -11.58 3.23
N LEU A 357 -17.56 -11.12 4.44
CA LEU A 357 -16.96 -9.82 4.73
C LEU A 357 -15.51 -9.93 5.24
N ASP A 358 -14.91 -11.12 5.20
CA ASP A 358 -13.56 -11.41 5.60
C ASP A 358 -12.76 -12.03 4.46
N PHE A 359 -11.45 -12.17 4.67
CA PHE A 359 -10.55 -12.89 3.77
C PHE A 359 -10.18 -14.25 4.38
N ASP A 360 -10.41 -15.32 3.61
CA ASP A 360 -9.83 -16.64 3.85
C ASP A 360 -8.46 -16.71 3.21
N VAL A 361 -7.40 -16.75 4.04
CA VAL A 361 -6.02 -16.85 3.57
C VAL A 361 -5.73 -18.26 3.11
N LEU A 362 -5.65 -18.46 1.81
CA LEU A 362 -5.51 -19.78 1.20
C LEU A 362 -4.09 -20.33 1.30
N THR A 363 -3.08 -19.50 1.07
CA THR A 363 -1.68 -19.92 1.06
C THR A 363 -0.71 -18.74 1.08
N GLU A 364 0.50 -19.00 1.57
CA GLU A 364 1.65 -18.15 1.33
C GLU A 364 2.16 -18.37 -0.10
N LEU A 365 2.42 -17.30 -0.82
CA LEU A 365 2.93 -17.34 -2.18
C LEU A 365 4.46 -17.41 -2.18
N GLU A 366 5.01 -18.42 -2.81
CA GLU A 366 6.47 -18.57 -2.94
C GLU A 366 7.07 -17.45 -3.80
N ALA A 367 7.86 -16.59 -3.17
CA ALA A 367 8.72 -15.66 -3.90
C ALA A 367 9.83 -16.47 -4.62
N ARG A 368 9.80 -16.52 -5.96
CA ARG A 368 10.93 -17.10 -6.69
C ARG A 368 12.18 -16.25 -6.48
N PRO A 369 13.33 -16.91 -6.20
CA PRO A 369 14.59 -16.19 -6.04
C PRO A 369 14.84 -15.28 -7.25
N ARG A 370 15.44 -14.12 -7.02
CA ARG A 370 16.00 -13.30 -8.10
C ARG A 370 17.04 -14.18 -8.83
N SER A 371 16.71 -14.73 -9.98
CA SER A 371 17.76 -15.04 -10.94
C SER A 371 18.30 -13.70 -11.40
N ASP A 372 19.57 -13.46 -11.11
CA ASP A 372 20.29 -12.29 -11.56
C ASP A 372 20.07 -12.11 -13.06
N ARG A 373 19.73 -10.88 -13.44
CA ARG A 373 19.77 -10.31 -14.78
C ARG A 373 18.89 -10.96 -15.88
N SER A 374 17.84 -10.28 -16.22
CA SER A 374 17.54 -9.93 -17.63
C SER A 374 16.62 -8.72 -17.68
#